data_cdcb54bc17c71d43aac5ba3ce3f1a619
#
_entry.id   cdcb54bc17c71d43aac5ba3ce3f1a619
#
_cell.length_a   1.000
_cell.length_b   1.000
_cell.length_c   1.000
_cell.angle_alpha   90.00
_cell.angle_beta   90.00
_cell.angle_gamma   90.00
#
_symmetry.space_group_name_H-M   'P 1'
#
loop_
_entity.id
_entity.type
_entity.pdbx_description
1 polymer ?
#
loop_
_entity_poly.entity_id
_entity_poly.type
_entity_poly.pdbx_seq_one_letter_code
_entity_poly.pdbx_strand_id
1 'polypeptide(L)'
;MESDERQGMVEEYLNTLLPDNWSHMDLYERRNFLTDNTAAKGTVRRKSVSNAEIWSECFCRNLSDLKPSDSYAIAALMTKVDGWQRTDKIRKLAIYGRQRIYERL
;
A
#
# COMPACT_ATOMS: atom_id res chain seq x y z
N MET A 1 -4.88 -15.27 16.11
CA MET A 1 -4.72 -15.49 14.67
C MET A 1 -3.79 -14.47 14.10
N GLU A 2 -2.74 -14.94 13.49
CA GLU A 2 -1.66 -14.07 13.00
C GLU A 2 -2.09 -13.12 11.89
N SER A 3 -3.06 -13.55 11.09
CA SER A 3 -3.53 -12.76 9.95
C SER A 3 -4.21 -11.46 10.37
N ASP A 4 -4.78 -11.41 11.57
CA ASP A 4 -5.56 -10.25 12.00
C ASP A 4 -4.69 -9.04 12.25
N GLU A 5 -3.47 -9.24 12.76
CA GLU A 5 -2.54 -8.17 13.02
C GLU A 5 -2.10 -7.50 11.72
N ARG A 6 -1.73 -8.28 10.72
CA ARG A 6 -1.33 -7.74 9.43
C ARG A 6 -2.51 -7.11 8.70
N GLN A 7 -3.70 -7.68 8.83
CA GLN A 7 -4.90 -7.10 8.23
C GLN A 7 -5.17 -5.71 8.81
N GLY A 8 -5.07 -5.55 10.12
CA GLY A 8 -5.25 -4.25 10.76
C GLY A 8 -4.23 -3.23 10.28
N MET A 9 -2.96 -3.63 10.12
CA MET A 9 -1.92 -2.76 9.59
C MET A 9 -2.26 -2.29 8.17
N VAL A 10 -2.72 -3.20 7.33
CA VAL A 10 -3.06 -2.86 5.94
C VAL A 10 -4.27 -1.93 5.90
N GLU A 11 -5.28 -2.20 6.72
CA GLU A 11 -6.47 -1.34 6.77
C GLU A 11 -6.11 0.08 7.20
N GLU A 12 -5.27 0.22 8.21
CA GLU A 12 -4.81 1.54 8.66
C GLU A 12 -4.01 2.24 7.58
N TYR A 13 -3.11 1.54 6.94
CA TYR A 13 -2.31 2.07 5.83
C TYR A 13 -3.21 2.58 4.70
N LEU A 14 -4.21 1.80 4.31
CA LEU A 14 -5.11 2.15 3.21
C LEU A 14 -6.02 3.33 3.55
N ASN A 15 -6.31 3.55 4.81
CA ASN A 15 -7.17 4.64 5.27
C ASN A 15 -6.39 5.90 5.63
N THR A 16 -5.07 5.85 5.63
CA THR A 16 -4.24 7.02 5.88
C THR A 16 -4.34 7.99 4.71
N LEU A 17 -4.66 9.25 4.99
CA LEU A 17 -4.71 10.28 3.96
C LEU A 17 -3.29 10.62 3.50
N LEU A 18 -3.16 10.89 2.22
CA LEU A 18 -1.87 11.13 1.58
C LEU A 18 -1.71 12.62 1.24
N PRO A 19 -0.46 13.14 1.22
CA PRO A 19 -0.23 14.48 0.69
C PRO A 19 -0.49 14.50 -0.81
N ASP A 20 -0.82 15.68 -1.33
CA ASP A 20 -1.15 15.82 -2.75
C ASP A 20 0.02 15.57 -3.68
N ASN A 21 1.25 15.61 -3.17
CA ASN A 21 2.46 15.31 -3.94
C ASN A 21 2.95 13.87 -3.74
N TRP A 22 2.09 12.97 -3.27
CA TRP A 22 2.48 11.58 -2.96
C TRP A 22 3.18 10.88 -4.13
N SER A 23 2.69 11.07 -5.34
CA SER A 23 3.27 10.43 -6.52
C SER A 23 4.68 10.90 -6.84
N HIS A 24 5.08 12.07 -6.35
CA HIS A 24 6.41 12.64 -6.55
C HIS A 24 7.38 12.30 -5.41
N MET A 25 6.89 11.68 -4.34
CA MET A 25 7.72 11.31 -3.20
C MET A 25 8.43 9.99 -3.48
N ASP A 26 9.70 9.90 -3.06
CA ASP A 26 10.42 8.63 -3.14
C ASP A 26 10.01 7.72 -1.96
N LEU A 27 10.53 6.50 -1.97
CA LEU A 27 10.15 5.51 -0.96
C LEU A 27 10.56 5.95 0.45
N TYR A 28 11.70 6.58 0.60
CA TYR A 28 12.17 7.07 1.88
C TYR A 28 11.22 8.14 2.45
N GLU A 29 10.83 9.08 1.61
CA GLU A 29 9.90 10.13 2.00
C GLU A 29 8.53 9.56 2.38
N ARG A 30 8.05 8.57 1.62
CA ARG A 30 6.77 7.91 1.90
C ARG A 30 6.79 7.17 3.23
N ARG A 31 7.86 6.46 3.53
CA ARG A 31 8.02 5.76 4.79
C ARG A 31 8.07 6.72 5.97
N ASN A 32 8.79 7.82 5.81
CA ASN A 32 8.86 8.85 6.86
C ASN A 32 7.49 9.47 7.11
N PHE A 33 6.75 9.78 6.07
CA PHE A 33 5.40 10.32 6.22
C PHE A 33 4.49 9.35 6.98
N LEU A 34 4.53 8.08 6.64
CA LEU A 34 3.65 7.07 7.24
C LEU A 34 3.98 6.80 8.71
N THR A 35 5.24 6.96 9.10
CA THR A 35 5.69 6.67 10.47
C THR A 35 5.76 7.89 11.37
N ASP A 36 5.73 9.09 10.80
CA ASP A 36 5.88 10.33 11.58
C ASP A 36 4.52 10.85 12.02
N ASN A 37 4.21 10.66 13.29
CA ASN A 37 2.94 11.11 13.87
C ASN A 37 2.84 12.62 14.04
N THR A 38 3.96 13.33 13.90
CA THR A 38 4.01 14.79 14.05
C THR A 38 3.99 15.52 12.72
N ALA A 39 4.13 14.80 11.62
CA ALA A 39 4.12 15.38 10.27
C ALA A 39 2.74 15.95 9.93
N ALA A 40 2.73 16.85 8.97
CA ALA A 40 1.48 17.37 8.42
C ALA A 40 0.63 16.21 7.88
N LYS A 41 -0.66 16.24 8.18
CA LYS A 41 -1.57 15.20 7.72
C LYS A 41 -1.85 15.36 6.24
N GLY A 42 -2.04 14.23 5.54
CA GLY A 42 -2.45 14.24 4.16
C GLY A 42 -3.89 14.70 3.99
N THR A 43 -4.24 15.02 2.78
CA THR A 43 -5.59 15.49 2.44
C THR A 43 -6.23 14.64 1.35
N VAL A 44 -5.48 13.77 0.69
CA VAL A 44 -5.94 12.98 -0.44
C VAL A 44 -6.22 11.55 0.00
N ARG A 45 -7.42 11.09 -0.30
CA ARG A 45 -7.80 9.70 -0.01
C ARG A 45 -7.22 8.78 -1.07
N ARG A 46 -6.58 7.70 -0.63
CA ARG A 46 -6.01 6.69 -1.55
C ARG A 46 -7.11 6.00 -2.34
N LYS A 47 -6.97 5.96 -3.65
CA LYS A 47 -7.96 5.35 -4.55
C LYS A 47 -7.52 3.99 -5.08
N SER A 48 -6.22 3.74 -5.12
CA SER A 48 -5.67 2.49 -5.64
C SER A 48 -4.41 2.11 -4.89
N VAL A 49 -4.08 0.83 -4.95
CA VAL A 49 -2.87 0.30 -4.30
C VAL A 49 -2.42 -0.96 -5.03
N SER A 50 -1.13 -1.27 -4.96
CA SER A 50 -0.57 -2.51 -5.49
C SER A 50 0.07 -3.33 -4.36
N ASN A 51 0.32 -4.62 -4.64
CA ASN A 51 1.03 -5.48 -3.69
C ASN A 51 2.41 -4.92 -3.35
N ALA A 52 3.11 -4.37 -4.35
CA ALA A 52 4.44 -3.78 -4.16
C ALA A 52 4.39 -2.60 -3.19
N GLU A 53 3.37 -1.76 -3.30
CA GLU A 53 3.20 -0.63 -2.37
C GLU A 53 2.97 -1.11 -0.94
N ILE A 54 2.11 -2.09 -0.75
CA ILE A 54 1.85 -2.65 0.58
C ILE A 54 3.13 -3.23 1.16
N TRP A 55 3.87 -4.00 0.35
CA TRP A 55 5.12 -4.62 0.78
C TRP A 55 6.15 -3.60 1.23
N SER A 56 6.36 -2.56 0.43
CA SER A 56 7.43 -1.60 0.68
C SER A 56 7.06 -0.47 1.61
N GLU A 57 5.80 -0.06 1.61
CA GLU A 57 5.36 1.09 2.39
C GLU A 57 4.71 0.68 3.70
N CYS A 58 3.81 -0.29 3.67
CA CYS A 58 3.11 -0.75 4.87
C CYS A 58 4.00 -1.66 5.72
N PHE A 59 4.65 -2.64 5.10
CA PHE A 59 5.49 -3.61 5.80
C PHE A 59 6.96 -3.19 5.88
N CYS A 60 7.34 -2.12 5.19
CA CYS A 60 8.70 -1.57 5.19
C CYS A 60 9.77 -2.60 4.79
N ARG A 61 9.48 -3.41 3.77
CA ARG A 61 10.39 -4.42 3.26
C ARG A 61 10.99 -4.00 1.93
N ASN A 62 12.12 -4.62 1.56
CA ASN A 62 12.75 -4.35 0.27
C ASN A 62 11.99 -5.03 -0.86
N LEU A 63 11.81 -4.32 -1.98
CA LEU A 63 11.16 -4.88 -3.15
C LEU A 63 11.87 -6.10 -3.69
N SER A 64 13.21 -6.13 -3.59
CA SER A 64 14.00 -7.27 -4.04
C SER A 64 13.69 -8.56 -3.28
N ASP A 65 13.09 -8.44 -2.09
CA ASP A 65 12.73 -9.59 -1.26
C ASP A 65 11.31 -10.08 -1.51
N LEU A 66 10.55 -9.37 -2.35
CA LEU A 66 9.15 -9.73 -2.64
C LEU A 66 9.10 -10.96 -3.53
N LYS A 67 8.65 -12.06 -2.97
CA LYS A 67 8.52 -13.33 -3.66
C LYS A 67 7.05 -13.57 -4.06
N PRO A 68 6.79 -14.49 -5.01
CA PRO A 68 5.41 -14.82 -5.37
C PRO A 68 4.56 -15.22 -4.18
N SER A 69 5.13 -15.97 -3.22
CA SER A 69 4.39 -16.37 -2.00
C SER A 69 3.97 -15.15 -1.17
N ASP A 70 4.82 -14.13 -1.12
CA ASP A 70 4.49 -12.90 -0.39
C ASP A 70 3.37 -12.14 -1.09
N SER A 71 3.39 -12.08 -2.41
CA SER A 71 2.32 -11.46 -3.19
C SER A 71 0.99 -12.17 -2.98
N TYR A 72 1.00 -13.51 -2.94
CA TYR A 72 -0.21 -14.27 -2.67
C TYR A 72 -0.74 -14.02 -1.26
N ALA A 73 0.16 -13.89 -0.28
CA ALA A 73 -0.24 -13.59 1.09
C ALA A 73 -0.90 -12.22 1.18
N ILE A 74 -0.33 -11.21 0.50
CA ILE A 74 -0.92 -9.88 0.46
C ILE A 74 -2.28 -9.91 -0.24
N ALA A 75 -2.40 -10.62 -1.34
CA ALA A 75 -3.67 -10.76 -2.06
C ALA A 75 -4.73 -11.40 -1.16
N ALA A 76 -4.37 -12.40 -0.38
CA ALA A 76 -5.28 -13.02 0.57
C ALA A 76 -5.74 -12.05 1.65
N LEU A 77 -4.83 -11.20 2.15
CA LEU A 77 -5.20 -10.15 3.10
C LEU A 77 -6.19 -9.17 2.49
N MET A 78 -5.96 -8.77 1.23
CA MET A 78 -6.82 -7.80 0.55
C MET A 78 -8.25 -8.32 0.35
N THR A 79 -8.44 -9.63 0.23
CA THR A 79 -9.80 -10.19 0.13
C THR A 79 -10.61 -10.00 1.41
N LYS A 80 -9.92 -9.78 2.54
CA LYS A 80 -10.57 -9.59 3.85
C LYS A 80 -10.76 -8.12 4.19
N VAL A 81 -10.16 -7.22 3.43
CA VAL A 81 -10.26 -5.77 3.68
C VAL A 81 -11.49 -5.24 2.97
N ASP A 82 -12.42 -4.69 3.74
CA ASP A 82 -13.65 -4.11 3.19
C ASP A 82 -13.35 -2.80 2.46
N GLY A 83 -14.11 -2.57 1.40
CA GLY A 83 -14.02 -1.31 0.65
C GLY A 83 -13.00 -1.32 -0.47
N TRP A 84 -12.37 -2.46 -0.74
CA TRP A 84 -11.39 -2.60 -1.81
C TRP A 84 -11.72 -3.80 -2.68
N GLN A 85 -11.38 -3.70 -3.97
CA GLN A 85 -11.60 -4.79 -4.90
C GLN A 85 -10.36 -5.03 -5.76
N ARG A 86 -10.15 -6.29 -6.10
CA ARG A 86 -9.12 -6.69 -7.04
C ARG A 86 -9.54 -6.31 -8.44
N THR A 87 -8.59 -5.81 -9.24
CA THR A 87 -8.84 -5.46 -10.64
C THR A 87 -7.83 -6.17 -11.54
N ASP A 88 -8.10 -6.16 -12.84
CA ASP A 88 -7.15 -6.60 -13.86
C ASP A 88 -6.36 -5.44 -14.45
N LYS A 89 -6.56 -4.24 -13.93
CA LYS A 89 -5.89 -3.05 -14.42
C LYS A 89 -4.42 -3.06 -14.01
N ILE A 90 -3.57 -2.67 -14.96
CA ILE A 90 -2.14 -2.51 -14.72
C ILE A 90 -1.81 -1.05 -14.92
N ARG A 91 -1.12 -0.44 -13.95
CA ARG A 91 -0.70 0.94 -14.03
C ARG A 91 0.80 1.04 -13.81
N LYS A 92 1.41 2.01 -14.47
CA LYS A 92 2.81 2.32 -14.26
C LYS A 92 2.91 3.27 -13.08
N LEU A 93 3.51 2.78 -11.99
CA LEU A 93 3.66 3.54 -10.76
C LEU A 93 5.05 4.16 -10.69
N ALA A 94 5.15 5.30 -9.99
CA ALA A 94 6.36 6.11 -9.99
C ALA A 94 7.60 5.38 -9.50
N ILE A 95 7.47 4.54 -8.48
CA ILE A 95 8.59 3.82 -7.87
C ILE A 95 8.65 2.37 -8.34
N TYR A 96 7.49 1.77 -8.55
CA TYR A 96 7.35 0.32 -8.65
C TYR A 96 7.19 -0.18 -10.07
N GLY A 97 7.07 0.72 -11.05
CA GLY A 97 6.86 0.34 -12.43
C GLY A 97 5.44 -0.19 -12.66
N ARG A 98 5.30 -1.11 -13.60
CA ARG A 98 3.98 -1.64 -13.98
C ARG A 98 3.50 -2.64 -12.94
N GLN A 99 2.36 -2.33 -12.32
CA GLN A 99 1.78 -3.15 -11.25
C GLN A 99 0.29 -3.32 -11.47
N ARG A 100 -0.22 -4.52 -11.15
CA ARG A 100 -1.65 -4.74 -11.07
C ARG A 100 -2.16 -4.06 -9.80
N ILE A 101 -3.29 -3.38 -9.89
CA ILE A 101 -3.79 -2.57 -8.78
C ILE A 101 -5.09 -3.13 -8.21
N TYR A 102 -5.33 -2.79 -6.94
CA TYR A 102 -6.64 -2.88 -6.31
C TYR A 102 -7.23 -1.48 -6.30
N GLU A 103 -8.56 -1.39 -6.38
CA GLU A 103 -9.25 -0.11 -6.38
C GLU A 103 -10.21 -0.02 -5.21
N ARG A 104 -10.38 1.19 -4.68
CA ARG A 104 -11.37 1.45 -3.64
C ARG A 104 -12.76 1.40 -4.25
N LEU A 105 -13.68 0.76 -3.56
CA LEU A 105 -15.09 0.68 -3.96
C LEU A 105 -15.82 1.99 -3.76
#